data_a22ee671f88caa50613b96c1a1a6086f
#
_entry.id   a22ee671f88caa50613b96c1a1a6086f
#
_cell.length_a   1.000
_cell.length_b   1.000
_cell.length_c   1.000
_cell.angle_alpha   90.00
_cell.angle_beta   90.00
_cell.angle_gamma   90.00
#
_symmetry.space_group_name_H-M   'P 1'
#
loop_
_entity.id
_entity.type
_entity.pdbx_description
1 polymer ?
#
loop_
_entity_poly.entity_id
_entity_poly.type
_entity_poly.pdbx_seq_one_letter_code
_entity_poly.pdbx_strand_id
1 'polypeptide(L)'
;MTIMMGRTHGVHAEPTTFGLKLATWYSEMKRNIERFEHAAAGVEAGKISGAVGNFANIPPFVEKYVCDKLGIRAQEISTQVLPRDLHAEYFAVLASIATSIER
;
A
#
# COMPACT_ATOMS: atom_id res chain seq x y z
N MET A 1 21.42 13.73 24.11
CA MET A 1 20.67 12.45 24.24
C MET A 1 19.78 12.58 25.47
N THR A 2 18.43 12.45 25.30
CA THR A 2 17.48 12.59 26.43
C THR A 2 17.22 11.22 27.02
N ILE A 3 17.60 11.00 28.28
CA ILE A 3 17.37 9.76 29.03
C ILE A 3 15.92 9.81 29.55
N MET A 4 15.22 8.68 29.50
CA MET A 4 13.89 8.52 30.08
C MET A 4 13.76 7.15 30.75
N MET A 5 12.77 7.02 31.61
CA MET A 5 12.42 5.74 32.22
C MET A 5 11.54 4.94 31.24
N GLY A 6 11.98 3.73 30.90
CA GLY A 6 11.14 2.75 30.23
C GLY A 6 10.03 2.26 31.16
N ARG A 7 8.85 2.01 30.60
CA ARG A 7 7.69 1.51 31.35
C ARG A 7 7.03 0.37 30.59
N THR A 8 6.69 -0.68 31.32
CA THR A 8 5.89 -1.81 30.83
C THR A 8 4.86 -2.15 31.91
N HIS A 9 3.67 -2.54 31.49
CA HIS A 9 2.57 -2.92 32.42
C HIS A 9 2.27 -1.87 33.51
N GLY A 10 2.48 -0.58 33.20
CA GLY A 10 2.24 0.52 34.15
C GLY A 10 3.31 0.71 35.21
N VAL A 11 4.42 -0.04 35.20
CA VAL A 11 5.52 0.06 36.14
C VAL A 11 6.82 0.47 35.46
N HIS A 12 7.76 1.00 36.25
CA HIS A 12 9.11 1.33 35.79
C HIS A 12 9.88 0.06 35.42
N ALA A 13 10.53 0.10 34.27
CA ALA A 13 11.47 -0.91 33.80
C ALA A 13 12.87 -0.30 33.73
N GLU A 14 13.65 -0.62 32.73
CA GLU A 14 15.01 -0.10 32.59
C GLU A 14 15.02 1.33 32.02
N PRO A 15 16.08 2.12 32.33
CA PRO A 15 16.31 3.38 31.64
C PRO A 15 16.50 3.18 30.12
N THR A 16 15.94 4.09 29.36
CA THR A 16 16.05 4.11 27.91
C THR A 16 16.27 5.55 27.41
N THR A 17 16.14 5.79 26.13
CA THR A 17 16.25 7.13 25.57
C THR A 17 14.98 7.50 24.77
N PHE A 18 14.65 8.77 24.77
CA PHE A 18 13.56 9.29 23.94
C PHE A 18 13.83 9.05 22.44
N GLY A 19 15.10 9.13 22.04
CA GLY A 19 15.51 8.80 20.66
C GLY A 19 15.18 7.36 20.26
N LEU A 20 15.31 6.39 21.16
CA LEU A 20 14.94 5.00 20.87
C LEU A 20 13.43 4.85 20.64
N LYS A 21 12.63 5.59 21.40
CA LYS A 21 11.18 5.65 21.18
C LYS A 21 10.84 6.17 19.77
N LEU A 22 11.47 7.26 19.35
CA LEU A 22 11.28 7.82 18.00
C LEU A 22 11.83 6.89 16.91
N ALA A 23 12.93 6.20 17.16
CA ALA A 23 13.49 5.22 16.23
C ALA A 23 12.55 4.04 15.96
N THR A 24 11.74 3.65 16.95
CA THR A 24 10.68 2.64 16.76
C THR A 24 9.64 3.11 15.72
N TRP A 25 9.17 4.34 15.85
CA TRP A 25 8.23 4.92 14.90
C TRP A 25 8.83 5.09 13.50
N TYR A 26 10.07 5.57 13.43
CA TYR A 26 10.79 5.68 12.16
C TYR A 26 10.87 4.32 11.44
N SER A 27 11.26 3.27 12.15
CA SER A 27 11.36 1.93 11.61
C SER A 27 10.00 1.38 11.14
N GLU A 28 8.93 1.68 11.88
CA GLU A 28 7.56 1.31 11.51
C GLU A 28 7.09 2.04 10.24
N MET A 29 7.30 3.35 10.17
CA MET A 29 6.96 4.14 8.98
C MET A 29 7.72 3.71 7.75
N LYS A 30 8.99 3.35 7.88
CA LYS A 30 9.77 2.80 6.78
C LYS A 30 9.14 1.53 6.20
N ARG A 31 8.73 0.59 7.05
CA ARG A 31 7.99 -0.61 6.60
C ARG A 31 6.63 -0.28 5.98
N ASN A 32 5.96 0.76 6.48
CA ASN A 32 4.67 1.19 5.92
C ASN A 32 4.83 1.82 4.53
N ILE A 33 5.90 2.55 4.27
CA ILE A 33 6.21 3.07 2.93
C ILE A 33 6.39 1.91 1.94
N GLU A 34 7.21 0.91 2.29
CA GLU A 34 7.42 -0.27 1.43
C GLU A 34 6.10 -1.01 1.12
N ARG A 35 5.24 -1.20 2.14
CA ARG A 35 3.91 -1.81 1.95
C ARG A 35 3.02 -0.96 1.04
N PHE A 36 3.03 0.36 1.25
CA PHE A 36 2.22 1.27 0.47
C PHE A 36 2.63 1.29 -1.01
N GLU A 37 3.93 1.36 -1.29
CA GLU A 37 4.46 1.32 -2.65
C GLU A 37 4.07 0.02 -3.37
N HIS A 38 4.15 -1.12 -2.67
CA HIS A 38 3.72 -2.41 -3.21
C HIS A 38 2.21 -2.44 -3.52
N ALA A 39 1.38 -2.02 -2.58
CA ALA A 39 -0.08 -2.01 -2.74
C ALA A 39 -0.54 -0.97 -3.78
N ALA A 40 0.11 0.19 -3.84
CA ALA A 40 -0.17 1.22 -4.86
C ALA A 40 0.11 0.68 -6.26
N ALA A 41 1.27 0.06 -6.48
CA ALA A 41 1.59 -0.59 -7.75
C ALA A 41 0.57 -1.68 -8.13
N GLY A 42 -0.04 -2.33 -7.15
CA GLY A 42 -1.12 -3.30 -7.36
C GLY A 42 -2.38 -2.68 -7.98
N VAL A 43 -2.78 -1.50 -7.51
CA VAL A 43 -4.00 -0.81 -7.99
C VAL A 43 -3.76 0.11 -9.19
N GLU A 44 -2.51 0.47 -9.50
CA GLU A 44 -2.12 1.24 -10.68
C GLU A 44 -2.18 0.39 -11.95
N ALA A 45 -3.37 -0.06 -12.28
CA ALA A 45 -3.65 -0.90 -13.44
C ALA A 45 -4.84 -0.37 -14.25
N GLY A 46 -4.72 -0.39 -15.56
CA GLY A 46 -5.77 0.01 -16.49
C GLY A 46 -6.47 -1.18 -17.11
N LYS A 47 -7.73 -0.99 -17.45
CA LYS A 47 -8.55 -1.97 -18.14
C LYS A 47 -9.41 -1.30 -19.22
N ILE A 48 -9.29 -1.76 -20.47
CA ILE A 48 -10.12 -1.34 -21.61
C ILE A 48 -10.61 -2.58 -22.37
N SER A 49 -10.84 -3.68 -21.68
CA SER A 49 -11.18 -4.97 -22.29
C SER A 49 -12.70 -5.20 -22.55
N GLY A 50 -13.51 -4.16 -22.32
CA GLY A 50 -14.96 -4.22 -22.56
C GLY A 50 -15.77 -4.76 -21.36
N ALA A 51 -17.06 -4.99 -21.60
CA ALA A 51 -18.02 -5.30 -20.53
C ALA A 51 -17.76 -6.62 -19.79
N VAL A 52 -17.08 -7.56 -20.43
CA VAL A 52 -16.79 -8.88 -19.84
C VAL A 52 -15.32 -9.27 -19.93
N GLY A 53 -14.45 -8.35 -20.33
CA GLY A 53 -13.02 -8.59 -20.38
C GLY A 53 -12.51 -9.38 -21.58
N ASN A 54 -13.34 -9.56 -22.63
CA ASN A 54 -13.02 -10.38 -23.80
C ASN A 54 -12.57 -9.59 -25.04
N PHE A 55 -12.37 -8.28 -24.92
CA PHE A 55 -11.97 -7.40 -26.03
C PHE A 55 -12.88 -7.45 -27.27
N ALA A 56 -14.19 -7.68 -27.07
CA ALA A 56 -15.12 -7.84 -28.17
C ALA A 56 -15.21 -6.63 -29.12
N ASN A 57 -14.99 -5.42 -28.62
CA ASN A 57 -15.16 -4.17 -29.35
C ASN A 57 -13.87 -3.40 -29.60
N ILE A 58 -12.80 -3.73 -28.92
CA ILE A 58 -11.51 -2.99 -28.95
C ILE A 58 -10.36 -4.00 -28.94
N PRO A 59 -9.42 -3.90 -29.87
CA PRO A 59 -8.28 -4.81 -29.89
C PRO A 59 -7.35 -4.59 -28.68
N PRO A 60 -6.71 -5.65 -28.15
CA PRO A 60 -5.88 -5.60 -26.95
C PRO A 60 -4.75 -4.56 -26.96
N PHE A 61 -4.20 -4.24 -28.15
CA PHE A 61 -3.12 -3.26 -28.25
C PHE A 61 -3.54 -1.86 -27.80
N VAL A 62 -4.84 -1.51 -27.87
CA VAL A 62 -5.35 -0.20 -27.44
C VAL A 62 -5.20 -0.06 -25.91
N GLU A 63 -5.56 -1.10 -25.17
CA GLU A 63 -5.37 -1.12 -23.71
C GLU A 63 -3.91 -0.95 -23.35
N LYS A 64 -3.04 -1.75 -23.98
CA LYS A 64 -1.59 -1.65 -23.75
C LYS A 64 -1.06 -0.25 -24.07
N TYR A 65 -1.42 0.31 -25.23
CA TYR A 65 -0.97 1.64 -25.63
C TYR A 65 -1.40 2.73 -24.66
N VAL A 66 -2.65 2.71 -24.23
CA VAL A 66 -3.18 3.70 -23.27
C VAL A 66 -2.49 3.56 -21.91
N CYS A 67 -2.35 2.35 -21.41
CA CYS A 67 -1.66 2.09 -20.12
C CYS A 67 -0.20 2.53 -20.17
N ASP A 68 0.51 2.22 -21.25
CA ASP A 68 1.90 2.66 -21.45
C ASP A 68 2.01 4.21 -21.46
N LYS A 69 1.03 4.90 -22.08
CA LYS A 69 0.99 6.37 -22.10
C LYS A 69 0.68 6.99 -20.73
N LEU A 70 -0.09 6.32 -19.91
CA LEU A 70 -0.42 6.75 -18.56
C LEU A 70 0.63 6.33 -17.50
N GLY A 71 1.59 5.50 -17.88
CA GLY A 71 2.61 4.99 -16.97
C GLY A 71 2.07 3.98 -15.96
N ILE A 72 0.97 3.29 -16.30
CA ILE A 72 0.37 2.23 -15.50
C ILE A 72 0.43 0.89 -16.25
N ARG A 73 0.30 -0.23 -15.54
CA ARG A 73 0.25 -1.54 -16.18
C ARG A 73 -1.12 -1.83 -16.79
N ALA A 74 -1.19 -2.57 -17.89
CA ALA A 74 -2.42 -3.18 -18.35
C ALA A 74 -2.77 -4.37 -17.43
N GLN A 75 -4.04 -4.50 -17.04
CA GLN A 75 -4.49 -5.63 -16.24
C GLN A 75 -4.48 -6.90 -17.09
N GLU A 76 -3.81 -7.95 -16.58
CA GLU A 76 -3.63 -9.19 -17.32
C GLU A 76 -4.97 -9.87 -17.66
N ILE A 77 -5.83 -10.02 -16.67
CA ILE A 77 -7.19 -10.58 -16.83
C ILE A 77 -8.15 -9.76 -15.95
N SER A 78 -9.31 -9.47 -16.52
CA SER A 78 -10.40 -8.79 -15.81
C SER A 78 -11.75 -9.21 -16.39
N THR A 79 -12.83 -8.90 -15.69
CA THR A 79 -14.19 -8.94 -16.23
C THR A 79 -14.63 -7.53 -16.62
N GLN A 80 -15.74 -7.04 -16.14
CA GLN A 80 -16.14 -5.64 -16.35
C GLN A 80 -15.26 -4.67 -15.57
N VAL A 81 -14.76 -5.09 -14.42
CA VAL A 81 -13.96 -4.28 -13.51
C VAL A 81 -12.64 -4.99 -13.17
N LEU A 82 -11.70 -4.23 -12.62
CA LEU A 82 -10.47 -4.79 -12.06
C LEU A 82 -10.78 -5.72 -10.87
N PRO A 83 -9.97 -6.76 -10.65
CA PRO A 83 -10.08 -7.62 -9.46
C PRO A 83 -10.06 -6.80 -8.16
N ARG A 84 -10.98 -7.11 -7.26
CA ARG A 84 -11.20 -6.31 -6.03
C ARG A 84 -10.25 -6.64 -4.90
N ASP A 85 -9.58 -7.76 -4.96
CA ASP A 85 -8.50 -8.15 -4.04
C ASP A 85 -7.37 -7.12 -4.01
N LEU A 86 -6.99 -6.55 -5.17
CA LEU A 86 -6.01 -5.47 -5.26
C LEU A 86 -6.43 -4.22 -4.46
N HIS A 87 -7.70 -3.85 -4.54
CA HIS A 87 -8.26 -2.74 -3.77
C HIS A 87 -8.34 -3.07 -2.27
N ALA A 88 -8.68 -4.32 -1.92
CA ALA A 88 -8.72 -4.77 -0.53
C ALA A 88 -7.34 -4.70 0.12
N GLU A 89 -6.28 -5.14 -0.58
CA GLU A 89 -4.90 -5.00 -0.12
C GLU A 89 -4.51 -3.53 0.10
N TYR A 90 -4.81 -2.67 -0.87
CA TYR A 90 -4.52 -1.23 -0.77
C TYR A 90 -5.18 -0.59 0.45
N PHE A 91 -6.48 -0.84 0.67
CA PHE A 91 -7.19 -0.31 1.84
C PHE A 91 -6.71 -0.91 3.15
N ALA A 92 -6.31 -2.18 3.18
CA ALA A 92 -5.71 -2.80 4.37
C ALA A 92 -4.39 -2.14 4.75
N VAL A 93 -3.57 -1.77 3.77
CA VAL A 93 -2.32 -1.03 4.00
C VAL A 93 -2.60 0.38 4.52
N LEU A 94 -3.59 1.10 3.96
CA LEU A 94 -4.00 2.41 4.47
C LEU A 94 -4.47 2.32 5.94
N ALA A 95 -5.24 1.30 6.29
CA ALA A 95 -5.65 1.04 7.67
C ALA A 95 -4.45 0.77 8.60
N SER A 96 -3.46 0.01 8.12
CA SER A 96 -2.22 -0.24 8.87
C SER A 96 -1.42 1.04 9.13
N ILE A 97 -1.35 1.93 8.14
CA ILE A 97 -0.70 3.25 8.29
C ILE A 97 -1.46 4.11 9.32
N ALA A 98 -2.80 4.14 9.23
CA ALA A 98 -3.62 4.87 10.18
C ALA A 98 -3.42 4.36 11.62
N THR A 99 -3.35 3.06 11.82
CA THR A 99 -3.05 2.44 13.12
C THR A 99 -1.69 2.85 13.67
N SER A 100 -0.69 2.98 12.80
CA SER A 100 0.64 3.46 13.20
C SER A 100 0.65 4.93 13.62
N ILE A 101 -0.24 5.75 13.03
CA ILE A 101 -0.37 7.18 13.36
C ILE A 101 -1.17 7.38 14.65
N GLU A 102 -2.16 6.53 14.92
CA GLU A 102 -2.98 6.59 16.12
C GLU A 102 -2.17 6.40 17.41
N ARG A 103 -1.13 5.61 17.38
CA ARG A 103 -0.26 5.26 18.52
C ARG A 103 0.65 6.39 18.98
#